data_e8964dd702884e4805eb08c7f0bafb29
#
_entry.id   e8964dd702884e4805eb08c7f0bafb29
#
_cell.length_a   1.000
_cell.length_b   1.000
_cell.length_c   1.000
_cell.angle_alpha   90.00
_cell.angle_beta   90.00
_cell.angle_gamma   90.00
#
_symmetry.space_group_name_H-M   'P 1'
#
loop_
_entity.id
_entity.type
_entity.pdbx_description
1 polymer ?
#
loop_
_entity_poly.entity_id
_entity_poly.type
_entity_poly.pdbx_seq_one_letter_code
_entity_poly.pdbx_strand_id
1 'polypeptide(L)'
;SLGYYAFDDPSKDYRYCDLDGKFALMSRQAAKAADKGMVIVCSAGNAGSGSWKKTTPPGDAENVLTVGAINKQGVLAPFSSIGNTADGRVKPDVMAVGLGSDVMGTDGIVRGANGTSFSSPIMCGMVACLWQALPDLTAKELIELVRRSGDRADSPDNIYGYGVTDMWKAYQLAMKLKADTDGK
;
A
#
# COMPACT_ATOMS: atom_id res chain seq x y z
N SER A 1 -0.90 -3.84 9.30
CA SER A 1 -0.13 -2.61 9.63
C SER A 1 1.06 -2.94 10.52
N LEU A 2 1.97 -3.72 10.03
CA LEU A 2 3.23 -4.07 10.70
C LEU A 2 4.39 -3.98 9.72
N GLY A 3 5.60 -3.85 10.25
CA GLY A 3 6.81 -3.85 9.44
C GLY A 3 8.01 -3.44 10.29
N TYR A 4 9.15 -4.01 10.01
CA TYR A 4 10.41 -3.66 10.66
C TYR A 4 11.59 -3.98 9.74
N TYR A 5 12.72 -3.37 10.03
CA TYR A 5 13.99 -3.55 9.33
C TYR A 5 15.16 -3.72 10.30
N ALA A 6 14.95 -3.41 11.58
CA ALA A 6 15.94 -3.55 12.65
C ALA A 6 15.48 -4.59 13.66
N PHE A 7 16.41 -5.32 14.23
CA PHE A 7 16.21 -6.44 15.15
C PHE A 7 17.02 -6.23 16.44
N ASP A 8 16.72 -7.02 17.47
CA ASP A 8 17.48 -7.00 18.73
C ASP A 8 18.95 -7.36 18.53
N ASP A 9 19.24 -8.20 17.52
CA ASP A 9 20.58 -8.49 17.05
C ASP A 9 20.85 -7.69 15.77
N PRO A 10 21.66 -6.60 15.85
CA PRO A 10 21.92 -5.74 14.67
C PRO A 10 22.56 -6.46 13.48
N SER A 11 23.18 -7.62 13.69
CA SER A 11 23.74 -8.42 12.59
C SER A 11 22.65 -8.97 11.64
N LYS A 12 21.39 -8.96 12.09
CA LYS A 12 20.21 -9.40 11.34
C LYS A 12 19.41 -8.25 10.72
N ASP A 13 19.83 -7.00 10.95
CA ASP A 13 19.16 -5.84 10.38
C ASP A 13 19.14 -5.93 8.86
N TYR A 14 17.99 -5.60 8.29
CA TYR A 14 17.88 -5.53 6.83
C TYR A 14 18.61 -4.32 6.29
N ARG A 15 19.23 -4.52 5.14
CA ARG A 15 19.85 -3.47 4.32
C ARG A 15 18.94 -3.12 3.17
N TYR A 16 19.19 -2.01 2.51
CA TYR A 16 18.38 -1.62 1.35
C TYR A 16 18.34 -2.69 0.24
N CYS A 17 19.48 -3.35 -0.02
CA CYS A 17 19.56 -4.43 -1.01
C CYS A 17 18.67 -5.65 -0.70
N ASP A 18 18.23 -5.78 0.56
CA ASP A 18 17.37 -6.88 1.01
C ASP A 18 15.88 -6.60 0.76
N LEU A 19 15.53 -5.36 0.30
CA LEU A 19 14.16 -4.94 -0.04
C LEU A 19 13.78 -5.32 -1.48
N ASP A 20 13.90 -6.57 -1.83
CA ASP A 20 13.59 -7.12 -3.17
C ASP A 20 12.28 -7.94 -3.19
N GLY A 21 11.56 -8.00 -2.07
CA GLY A 21 10.35 -8.80 -1.90
C GLY A 21 10.61 -10.29 -1.72
N LYS A 22 11.87 -10.74 -1.80
CA LYS A 22 12.27 -12.16 -1.80
C LYS A 22 13.16 -12.52 -0.62
N PHE A 23 13.92 -11.56 -0.07
CA PHE A 23 14.84 -11.78 1.04
C PHE A 23 14.10 -11.91 2.37
N ALA A 24 13.32 -10.91 2.76
CA ALA A 24 12.63 -10.89 4.05
C ALA A 24 11.57 -12.00 4.16
N LEU A 25 11.58 -12.72 5.29
CA LEU A 25 10.60 -13.79 5.52
C LEU A 25 9.16 -13.29 5.41
N MET A 26 8.86 -12.11 5.98
CA MET A 26 7.52 -11.52 5.92
C MET A 26 7.09 -11.23 4.49
N SER A 27 7.98 -10.71 3.65
CA SER A 27 7.68 -10.39 2.25
C SER A 27 7.39 -11.67 1.46
N ARG A 28 8.18 -12.74 1.69
CA ARG A 28 7.92 -14.06 1.07
C ARG A 28 6.58 -14.66 1.49
N GLN A 29 6.21 -14.53 2.77
CA GLN A 29 4.92 -15.07 3.24
C GLN A 29 3.74 -14.23 2.75
N ALA A 30 3.87 -12.90 2.70
CA ALA A 30 2.86 -12.03 2.12
C ALA A 30 2.66 -12.31 0.62
N ALA A 31 3.75 -12.48 -0.15
CA ALA A 31 3.67 -12.87 -1.55
C ALA A 31 2.96 -14.22 -1.74
N LYS A 32 3.31 -15.24 -0.92
CA LYS A 32 2.61 -16.55 -0.96
C LYS A 32 1.12 -16.44 -0.66
N ALA A 33 0.72 -15.58 0.29
CA ALA A 33 -0.68 -15.36 0.60
C ALA A 33 -1.41 -14.67 -0.58
N ALA A 34 -0.77 -13.69 -1.20
CA ALA A 34 -1.27 -13.03 -2.40
C ALA A 34 -1.43 -14.02 -3.58
N ASP A 35 -0.47 -14.93 -3.77
CA ASP A 35 -0.54 -15.99 -4.80
C ASP A 35 -1.68 -16.99 -4.55
N LYS A 36 -2.20 -17.07 -3.31
CA LYS A 36 -3.40 -17.85 -2.97
C LYS A 36 -4.70 -17.09 -3.14
N GLY A 37 -4.66 -15.89 -3.70
CA GLY A 37 -5.82 -15.08 -4.01
C GLY A 37 -6.20 -14.08 -2.91
N MET A 38 -5.38 -13.88 -1.89
CA MET A 38 -5.62 -12.85 -0.88
C MET A 38 -5.18 -11.47 -1.39
N VAL A 39 -6.01 -10.45 -1.19
CA VAL A 39 -5.56 -9.06 -1.31
C VAL A 39 -4.83 -8.68 -0.01
N ILE A 40 -3.53 -8.54 -0.10
CA ILE A 40 -2.71 -8.11 1.03
C ILE A 40 -2.49 -6.60 0.94
N VAL A 41 -2.99 -5.86 1.92
CA VAL A 41 -2.79 -4.42 2.04
C VAL A 41 -1.84 -4.15 3.20
N CYS A 42 -0.77 -3.40 2.95
CA CYS A 42 0.33 -3.25 3.87
C CYS A 42 0.72 -1.79 4.05
N SER A 43 1.11 -1.39 5.26
CA SER A 43 1.67 -0.07 5.51
C SER A 43 3.08 0.05 4.91
N ALA A 44 3.41 1.23 4.36
CA ALA A 44 4.76 1.49 3.83
C ALA A 44 5.84 1.56 4.92
N GLY A 45 5.44 1.92 6.14
CA GLY A 45 6.34 2.16 7.27
C GLY A 45 6.41 3.64 7.64
N ASN A 46 6.98 3.92 8.82
CA ASN A 46 7.04 5.27 9.40
C ASN A 46 8.48 5.77 9.55
N ALA A 47 9.38 5.32 8.69
CA ALA A 47 10.81 5.65 8.76
C ALA A 47 11.22 6.83 7.85
N GLY A 48 10.27 7.51 7.21
CA GLY A 48 10.53 8.57 6.23
C GLY A 48 11.39 9.73 6.75
N SER A 49 11.24 10.10 8.03
CA SER A 49 12.05 11.14 8.69
C SER A 49 13.37 10.62 9.24
N GLY A 50 13.57 9.30 9.31
CA GLY A 50 14.78 8.68 9.87
C GLY A 50 15.86 8.42 8.83
N SER A 51 16.92 7.74 9.25
CA SER A 51 18.04 7.35 8.37
C SER A 51 17.62 6.27 7.36
N TRP A 52 16.70 5.39 7.71
CA TRP A 52 16.22 4.31 6.84
C TRP A 52 15.45 4.82 5.63
N LYS A 53 14.50 5.71 5.81
CA LYS A 53 13.61 6.34 4.81
C LYS A 53 12.76 5.40 3.98
N LYS A 54 13.20 4.18 3.74
CA LYS A 54 12.61 3.23 2.81
C LYS A 54 11.40 2.50 3.39
N THR A 55 10.62 1.89 2.50
CA THR A 55 9.55 0.97 2.92
C THR A 55 10.11 -0.14 3.80
N THR A 56 9.25 -0.68 4.66
CA THR A 56 9.62 -1.80 5.53
C THR A 56 8.96 -3.08 5.04
N PRO A 57 9.63 -4.24 5.09
CA PRO A 57 8.96 -5.52 4.85
C PRO A 57 7.71 -5.67 5.73
N PRO A 58 6.58 -6.20 5.18
CA PRO A 58 6.43 -6.82 3.87
C PRO A 58 6.00 -5.86 2.74
N GLY A 59 6.10 -4.54 2.92
CA GLY A 59 5.72 -3.54 1.92
C GLY A 59 6.53 -3.58 0.62
N ASP A 60 7.68 -4.25 0.60
CA ASP A 60 8.50 -4.49 -0.58
C ASP A 60 8.03 -5.69 -1.43
N ALA A 61 7.09 -6.50 -0.95
CA ALA A 61 6.59 -7.66 -1.68
C ALA A 61 5.86 -7.26 -2.98
N GLU A 62 5.97 -8.10 -4.02
CA GLU A 62 5.51 -7.78 -5.37
C GLU A 62 3.97 -7.64 -5.47
N ASN A 63 3.25 -8.64 -4.98
CA ASN A 63 1.80 -8.75 -5.11
C ASN A 63 1.04 -8.19 -3.89
N VAL A 64 1.65 -7.24 -3.18
CA VAL A 64 1.08 -6.59 -1.99
C VAL A 64 0.80 -5.13 -2.33
N LEU A 65 -0.36 -4.63 -1.95
CA LEU A 65 -0.72 -3.22 -2.06
C LEU A 65 -0.12 -2.44 -0.88
N THR A 66 0.93 -1.71 -1.12
CA THR A 66 1.65 -0.95 -0.09
C THR A 66 1.16 0.48 -0.04
N VAL A 67 0.77 0.95 1.14
CA VAL A 67 0.09 2.24 1.31
C VAL A 67 0.96 3.21 2.10
N GLY A 68 1.28 4.34 1.49
CA GLY A 68 1.92 5.48 2.16
C GLY A 68 0.90 6.39 2.85
N ALA A 69 1.40 7.38 3.59
CA ALA A 69 0.58 8.28 4.38
C ALA A 69 0.63 9.73 3.87
N ILE A 70 -0.54 10.33 3.72
CA ILE A 70 -0.77 11.75 3.47
C ILE A 70 -1.68 12.33 4.58
N ASN A 71 -1.78 13.65 4.63
CA ASN A 71 -2.83 14.35 5.39
C ASN A 71 -4.12 14.50 4.56
N LYS A 72 -5.15 15.10 5.16
CA LYS A 72 -6.46 15.36 4.49
C LYS A 72 -6.36 16.31 3.29
N GLN A 73 -5.25 17.06 3.14
CA GLN A 73 -4.99 17.97 2.01
C GLN A 73 -4.12 17.30 0.92
N GLY A 74 -3.82 16.01 1.03
CA GLY A 74 -2.99 15.28 0.05
C GLY A 74 -1.48 15.51 0.20
N VAL A 75 -1.03 16.16 1.27
CA VAL A 75 0.39 16.43 1.52
C VAL A 75 1.03 15.21 2.18
N LEU A 76 2.21 14.82 1.70
CA LEU A 76 2.98 13.71 2.25
C LEU A 76 3.21 13.88 3.76
N ALA A 77 2.92 12.83 4.51
CA ALA A 77 3.29 12.78 5.92
C ALA A 77 4.82 12.62 6.05
N PRO A 78 5.51 13.46 6.84
CA PRO A 78 6.99 13.43 6.92
C PRO A 78 7.55 12.07 7.34
N PHE A 79 6.80 11.32 8.13
CA PHE A 79 7.20 9.98 8.58
C PHE A 79 6.95 8.88 7.54
N SER A 80 6.13 9.14 6.49
CA SER A 80 5.81 8.09 5.52
C SER A 80 7.05 7.58 4.84
N SER A 81 7.29 6.28 4.93
CA SER A 81 8.38 5.62 4.23
C SER A 81 8.18 5.69 2.72
N ILE A 82 9.27 5.80 1.97
CA ILE A 82 9.31 5.93 0.52
C ILE A 82 9.99 4.72 -0.14
N GLY A 83 9.77 4.53 -1.42
CA GLY A 83 10.44 3.50 -2.24
C GLY A 83 11.71 4.06 -2.89
N ASN A 84 12.20 3.45 -3.95
CA ASN A 84 11.71 2.18 -4.52
C ASN A 84 12.25 0.97 -3.74
N THR A 85 11.81 -0.23 -4.16
CA THR A 85 12.47 -1.46 -3.76
C THR A 85 13.88 -1.55 -4.34
N ALA A 86 14.69 -2.48 -3.84
CA ALA A 86 16.05 -2.68 -4.32
C ALA A 86 16.12 -3.17 -5.78
N ASP A 87 15.09 -3.88 -6.23
CA ASP A 87 14.92 -4.33 -7.61
C ASP A 87 14.19 -3.30 -8.51
N GLY A 88 14.00 -2.06 -8.02
CA GLY A 88 13.54 -0.91 -8.80
C GLY A 88 12.03 -0.75 -8.96
N ARG A 89 11.19 -1.59 -8.29
CA ARG A 89 9.73 -1.43 -8.34
C ARG A 89 9.28 -0.19 -7.59
N VAL A 90 8.26 0.47 -8.12
CA VAL A 90 7.59 1.60 -7.46
C VAL A 90 6.93 1.12 -6.16
N LYS A 91 7.29 1.78 -5.05
CA LYS A 91 6.66 1.65 -3.73
C LYS A 91 6.76 3.02 -3.00
N PRO A 92 5.80 3.37 -2.14
CA PRO A 92 4.52 2.68 -1.94
C PRO A 92 3.73 2.59 -3.25
N ASP A 93 2.70 1.72 -3.29
CA ASP A 93 1.83 1.67 -4.47
C ASP A 93 0.91 2.89 -4.52
N VAL A 94 0.24 3.20 -3.41
CA VAL A 94 -0.79 4.25 -3.34
C VAL A 94 -0.73 4.98 -2.01
N MET A 95 -1.49 6.07 -1.91
CA MET A 95 -1.55 6.92 -0.72
C MET A 95 -2.96 6.93 -0.13
N ALA A 96 -3.02 7.00 1.21
CA ALA A 96 -4.25 7.29 1.94
C ALA A 96 -3.96 8.14 3.18
N VAL A 97 -5.00 8.68 3.82
CA VAL A 97 -4.85 9.52 5.01
C VAL A 97 -4.24 8.69 6.15
N GLY A 98 -3.07 9.13 6.63
CA GLY A 98 -2.34 8.53 7.74
C GLY A 98 -1.75 9.58 8.68
N LEU A 99 -1.91 10.88 8.35
CA LEU A 99 -1.56 12.00 9.21
C LEU A 99 -2.85 12.72 9.60
N GLY A 100 -3.17 12.69 10.91
CA GLY A 100 -4.42 13.22 11.43
C GLY A 100 -5.63 12.35 11.09
N SER A 101 -5.46 11.04 11.05
CA SER A 101 -6.57 10.08 10.86
C SER A 101 -7.46 10.05 12.09
N ASP A 102 -8.76 10.13 11.88
CA ASP A 102 -9.72 10.04 13.00
C ASP A 102 -9.85 8.58 13.45
N VAL A 103 -9.57 8.33 14.72
CA VAL A 103 -9.65 6.99 15.33
C VAL A 103 -10.45 7.02 16.61
N MET A 104 -11.19 5.95 16.89
CA MET A 104 -11.92 5.78 18.14
C MET A 104 -10.95 5.28 19.22
N GLY A 105 -10.84 6.02 20.30
CA GLY A 105 -10.11 5.58 21.50
C GLY A 105 -10.89 4.52 22.30
N THR A 106 -10.20 3.82 23.18
CA THR A 106 -10.82 2.82 24.08
C THR A 106 -11.86 3.41 25.04
N ASP A 107 -11.82 4.71 25.23
CA ASP A 107 -12.79 5.51 26.03
C ASP A 107 -13.95 6.06 25.20
N GLY A 108 -14.08 5.65 23.92
CA GLY A 108 -15.13 6.12 23.02
C GLY A 108 -14.94 7.52 22.45
N ILE A 109 -13.80 8.16 22.70
CA ILE A 109 -13.52 9.52 22.19
C ILE A 109 -12.76 9.43 20.88
N VAL A 110 -13.20 10.18 19.86
CA VAL A 110 -12.50 10.29 18.59
C VAL A 110 -11.28 11.20 18.73
N ARG A 111 -10.13 10.73 18.25
CA ARG A 111 -8.85 11.46 18.28
C ARG A 111 -8.12 11.33 16.95
N GLY A 112 -7.29 12.33 16.64
CA GLY A 112 -6.35 12.26 15.54
C GLY A 112 -5.17 11.32 15.87
N ALA A 113 -4.82 10.45 14.93
CA ALA A 113 -3.67 9.56 15.02
C ALA A 113 -2.80 9.63 13.77
N ASN A 114 -1.50 9.30 13.92
CA ASN A 114 -0.51 9.41 12.86
C ASN A 114 0.19 8.08 12.63
N GLY A 115 0.34 7.69 11.38
CA GLY A 115 1.05 6.48 10.96
C GLY A 115 0.49 5.91 9.65
N THR A 116 1.34 5.28 8.87
CA THR A 116 0.91 4.45 7.74
C THR A 116 0.04 3.26 8.20
N SER A 117 0.07 2.97 9.51
CA SER A 117 -0.82 2.01 10.16
C SER A 117 -2.29 2.40 10.13
N PHE A 118 -2.60 3.67 9.85
CA PHE A 118 -3.97 4.17 9.68
C PHE A 118 -4.33 4.32 8.21
N SER A 119 -3.41 4.68 7.33
CA SER A 119 -3.65 4.73 5.89
C SER A 119 -3.91 3.33 5.29
N SER A 120 -3.18 2.33 5.73
CA SER A 120 -3.33 0.95 5.25
C SER A 120 -4.72 0.35 5.50
N PRO A 121 -5.33 0.39 6.70
CA PRO A 121 -6.68 -0.13 6.91
C PRO A 121 -7.77 0.67 6.21
N ILE A 122 -7.60 1.98 6.01
CA ILE A 122 -8.52 2.78 5.18
C ILE A 122 -8.52 2.23 3.75
N MET A 123 -7.35 2.03 3.16
CA MET A 123 -7.22 1.45 1.83
C MET A 123 -7.78 0.03 1.77
N CYS A 124 -7.53 -0.79 2.80
CA CYS A 124 -8.06 -2.14 2.89
C CYS A 124 -9.60 -2.16 2.84
N GLY A 125 -10.25 -1.28 3.60
CA GLY A 125 -11.70 -1.12 3.56
C GLY A 125 -12.23 -0.68 2.20
N MET A 126 -11.56 0.29 1.56
CA MET A 126 -11.92 0.76 0.22
C MET A 126 -11.79 -0.36 -0.83
N VAL A 127 -10.73 -1.16 -0.78
CA VAL A 127 -10.52 -2.29 -1.68
C VAL A 127 -11.56 -3.40 -1.41
N ALA A 128 -11.92 -3.64 -0.16
CA ALA A 128 -12.97 -4.61 0.17
C ALA A 128 -14.33 -4.20 -0.42
N CYS A 129 -14.70 -2.92 -0.35
CA CYS A 129 -15.90 -2.38 -1.00
C CYS A 129 -15.84 -2.53 -2.53
N LEU A 130 -14.69 -2.23 -3.13
CA LEU A 130 -14.49 -2.41 -4.57
C LEU A 130 -14.64 -3.89 -4.98
N TRP A 131 -14.04 -4.80 -4.20
CA TRP A 131 -14.13 -6.23 -4.47
C TRP A 131 -15.54 -6.77 -4.31
N GLN A 132 -16.27 -6.29 -3.30
CA GLN A 132 -17.69 -6.62 -3.15
C GLN A 132 -18.53 -6.24 -4.38
N ALA A 133 -18.22 -5.11 -5.01
CA ALA A 133 -18.86 -4.66 -6.26
C ALA A 133 -18.38 -5.44 -7.51
N LEU A 134 -17.21 -6.06 -7.45
CA LEU A 134 -16.55 -6.76 -8.57
C LEU A 134 -16.05 -8.15 -8.13
N PRO A 135 -16.94 -9.07 -7.70
CA PRO A 135 -16.55 -10.31 -7.02
C PRO A 135 -15.80 -11.31 -7.90
N ASP A 136 -15.91 -11.17 -9.21
CA ASP A 136 -15.28 -12.07 -10.18
C ASP A 136 -13.79 -11.75 -10.41
N LEU A 137 -13.30 -10.58 -9.94
CA LEU A 137 -11.93 -10.18 -10.13
C LEU A 137 -10.98 -10.89 -9.16
N THR A 138 -9.82 -11.22 -9.67
CA THR A 138 -8.71 -11.73 -8.86
C THR A 138 -8.08 -10.61 -8.01
N ALA A 139 -7.39 -10.99 -6.94
CA ALA A 139 -6.64 -10.06 -6.10
C ALA A 139 -5.66 -9.19 -6.91
N LYS A 140 -4.99 -9.76 -7.91
CA LYS A 140 -4.04 -9.06 -8.77
C LYS A 140 -4.72 -8.01 -9.64
N GLU A 141 -5.85 -8.35 -10.24
CA GLU A 141 -6.64 -7.42 -11.07
C GLU A 141 -7.16 -6.25 -10.24
N LEU A 142 -7.64 -6.52 -9.00
CA LEU A 142 -8.06 -5.47 -8.08
C LEU A 142 -6.93 -4.50 -7.73
N ILE A 143 -5.75 -5.01 -7.37
CA ILE A 143 -4.57 -4.18 -7.07
C ILE A 143 -4.20 -3.31 -8.28
N GLU A 144 -4.24 -3.87 -9.48
CA GLU A 144 -3.92 -3.13 -10.70
C GLU A 144 -4.96 -2.04 -11.00
N LEU A 145 -6.25 -2.31 -10.81
CA LEU A 145 -7.31 -1.29 -10.94
C LEU A 145 -7.12 -0.15 -9.93
N VAL A 146 -6.78 -0.48 -8.69
CA VAL A 146 -6.50 0.50 -7.65
C VAL A 146 -5.32 1.39 -8.03
N ARG A 147 -4.21 0.82 -8.52
CA ARG A 147 -3.07 1.59 -9.04
C ARG A 147 -3.47 2.51 -10.19
N ARG A 148 -4.18 1.98 -11.18
CA ARG A 148 -4.64 2.73 -12.37
C ARG A 148 -5.67 3.82 -12.06
N SER A 149 -6.34 3.75 -10.92
CA SER A 149 -7.27 4.78 -10.47
C SER A 149 -6.60 5.98 -9.82
N GLY A 150 -5.33 5.86 -9.45
CA GLY A 150 -4.57 6.91 -8.81
C GLY A 150 -4.41 8.17 -9.66
N ASP A 151 -4.27 9.31 -9.00
CA ASP A 151 -4.10 10.62 -9.64
C ASP A 151 -2.72 10.80 -10.29
N ARG A 152 -1.79 9.88 -10.05
CA ARG A 152 -0.44 9.81 -10.65
C ARG A 152 -0.22 8.53 -11.47
N ALA A 153 -1.29 7.85 -11.88
CA ALA A 153 -1.20 6.57 -12.58
C ALA A 153 -0.34 6.61 -13.86
N ASP A 154 -0.33 7.74 -14.57
CA ASP A 154 0.43 7.91 -15.81
C ASP A 154 1.92 8.22 -15.59
N SER A 155 2.32 8.63 -14.37
CA SER A 155 3.71 8.95 -14.01
C SER A 155 3.95 8.66 -12.52
N PRO A 156 3.93 7.38 -12.11
CA PRO A 156 4.13 7.01 -10.71
C PRO A 156 5.58 7.27 -10.28
N ASP A 157 5.74 7.65 -9.01
CA ASP A 157 7.03 7.92 -8.40
C ASP A 157 7.28 7.10 -7.14
N ASN A 158 8.46 7.20 -6.57
CA ASN A 158 8.84 6.45 -5.37
C ASN A 158 8.46 7.14 -4.05
N ILE A 159 7.71 8.23 -4.09
CA ILE A 159 7.24 8.99 -2.92
C ILE A 159 5.74 8.79 -2.73
N TYR A 160 4.96 9.04 -3.78
CA TYR A 160 3.49 8.93 -3.79
C TYR A 160 2.99 7.65 -4.48
N GLY A 161 3.87 6.89 -5.13
CA GLY A 161 3.45 5.75 -5.94
C GLY A 161 2.56 6.19 -7.09
N TYR A 162 1.46 5.49 -7.28
CA TYR A 162 0.40 5.84 -8.24
C TYR A 162 -0.54 6.96 -7.71
N GLY A 163 -0.25 7.49 -6.53
CA GLY A 163 -0.97 8.63 -5.95
C GLY A 163 -2.17 8.25 -5.10
N VAL A 164 -3.10 9.20 -4.99
CA VAL A 164 -4.37 9.05 -4.26
C VAL A 164 -5.38 8.38 -5.18
N THR A 165 -5.97 7.28 -4.72
CA THR A 165 -6.86 6.44 -5.53
C THR A 165 -8.29 6.96 -5.53
N ASP A 166 -8.96 6.83 -6.67
CA ASP A 166 -10.40 7.03 -6.83
C ASP A 166 -11.09 5.67 -7.09
N MET A 167 -11.81 5.15 -6.10
CA MET A 167 -12.46 3.84 -6.20
C MET A 167 -13.60 3.83 -7.20
N TRP A 168 -14.25 4.97 -7.45
CA TRP A 168 -15.26 5.06 -8.50
C TRP A 168 -14.62 4.95 -9.89
N LYS A 169 -13.49 5.64 -10.11
CA LYS A 169 -12.70 5.48 -11.34
C LYS A 169 -12.23 4.03 -11.50
N ALA A 170 -11.78 3.38 -10.42
CA ALA A 170 -11.39 1.96 -10.48
C ALA A 170 -12.55 1.07 -10.93
N TYR A 171 -13.74 1.27 -10.37
CA TYR A 171 -14.96 0.56 -10.77
C TYR A 171 -15.30 0.80 -12.26
N GLN A 172 -15.28 2.07 -12.71
CA GLN A 172 -15.55 2.41 -14.11
C GLN A 172 -14.55 1.77 -15.08
N LEU A 173 -13.25 1.74 -14.71
CA LEU A 173 -12.22 1.05 -15.49
C LEU A 173 -12.50 -0.44 -15.63
N ALA A 174 -12.94 -1.11 -14.55
CA ALA A 174 -13.31 -2.52 -14.60
C ALA A 174 -14.51 -2.77 -15.51
N MET A 175 -15.54 -1.94 -15.41
CA MET A 175 -16.75 -2.07 -16.24
C MET A 175 -16.44 -1.87 -17.73
N LYS A 176 -15.53 -0.93 -18.05
CA LYS A 176 -15.07 -0.73 -19.44
C LYS A 176 -14.33 -1.96 -19.96
N LEU A 177 -13.41 -2.52 -19.16
CA LEU A 177 -12.67 -3.73 -19.55
C LEU A 177 -13.58 -4.93 -19.79
N LYS A 178 -14.63 -5.12 -18.96
CA LYS A 178 -15.64 -6.15 -19.18
C LYS A 178 -16.38 -5.95 -20.50
N ALA A 179 -16.85 -4.73 -20.80
CA ALA A 179 -17.56 -4.43 -22.04
C ALA A 179 -16.70 -4.69 -23.28
N ASP A 180 -15.39 -4.35 -23.23
CA ASP A 180 -14.45 -4.59 -24.33
C ASP A 180 -14.16 -6.08 -24.57
N THR A 181 -14.37 -6.93 -23.53
CA THR A 181 -14.17 -8.39 -23.60
C THR A 181 -15.42 -9.10 -24.11
N ASP A 182 -16.60 -8.65 -23.70
CA ASP A 182 -17.90 -9.26 -24.07
C ASP A 182 -18.33 -8.89 -25.49
N GLY A 183 -17.71 -7.84 -26.07
CA GLY A 183 -17.97 -7.39 -27.45
C GLY A 183 -17.10 -8.06 -28.53
N LYS A 184 -16.24 -9.02 -28.14
CA LYS A 184 -15.40 -9.82 -29.05
C LYS A 184 -15.90 -11.26 -29.13
#